data_1909260857ea8b80681cd355a1905ac2
#
_entry.id   1909260857ea8b80681cd355a1905ac2
#
_cell.length_a   1.000
_cell.length_b   1.000
_cell.length_c   1.000
_cell.angle_alpha   90.00
_cell.angle_beta   90.00
_cell.angle_gamma   90.00
#
_symmetry.space_group_name_H-M   'P 1'
#
loop_
_entity.id
_entity.type
_entity.pdbx_description
1 polymer ?
#
loop_
_entity_poly.entity_id
_entity_poly.type
_entity_poly.pdbx_seq_one_letter_code
_entity_poly.pdbx_strand_id
1 'polypeptide(L)'
;QDSSSAASDVYKRQIDYSSDALKADEKKYIRRWKLVPKDIEAYKRGELVEPIKPIVWYIDPATPLKWRPYFKQGIEDWNACFETAGFKNAVIAKDPPTPEEDPDFSPEDARYSVVRYVASTTRNAMGPSVSDPRTGEILESDIVWYHNHLRSYRNRYMIETGAANPNARTLNTPEAEIGEMVRRVIAHEVGHALGLPHNMKASAAYPVDSLRSGKFTQQFGIATTIMDYARYN
;
A
#
# COMPACT_ATOMS: atom_id res chain seq x y z
N GLN A 1 -1.25 20.51 1.56
CA GLN A 1 -1.19 20.63 0.13
C GLN A 1 -1.17 19.27 -0.50
N ASP A 2 -2.25 18.97 -1.10
CA ASP A 2 -2.63 17.91 -2.05
C ASP A 2 -2.02 16.51 -1.91
N SER A 3 -2.55 15.77 -0.96
CA SER A 3 -2.64 14.31 -0.99
C SER A 3 -3.78 13.80 -1.91
N SER A 4 -4.39 14.68 -2.69
CA SER A 4 -5.53 14.35 -3.55
C SER A 4 -5.15 13.61 -4.84
N SER A 5 -3.88 13.62 -5.24
CA SER A 5 -3.46 13.01 -6.52
C SER A 5 -3.46 11.47 -6.48
N ALA A 6 -3.02 10.85 -5.39
CA ALA A 6 -2.99 9.39 -5.31
C ALA A 6 -4.40 8.75 -5.27
N ALA A 7 -5.37 9.40 -4.60
CA ALA A 7 -6.74 8.92 -4.55
C ALA A 7 -7.50 9.08 -5.88
N SER A 8 -7.04 9.95 -6.78
CA SER A 8 -7.70 10.16 -8.07
C SER A 8 -7.50 9.00 -9.05
N ASP A 9 -6.45 8.20 -8.88
CA ASP A 9 -6.12 7.11 -9.80
C ASP A 9 -6.80 5.77 -9.45
N VAL A 10 -7.45 5.67 -8.29
CA VAL A 10 -8.14 4.44 -7.85
C VAL A 10 -9.37 4.12 -8.69
N TYR A 11 -9.99 5.12 -9.33
CA TYR A 11 -11.15 4.93 -10.19
C TYR A 11 -10.86 5.40 -11.61
N LYS A 12 -11.22 4.55 -12.59
CA LYS A 12 -11.36 5.04 -13.95
C LYS A 12 -12.62 5.89 -14.01
N ARG A 13 -12.49 7.16 -14.34
CA ARG A 13 -13.60 8.08 -14.54
C ARG A 13 -13.88 8.21 -16.03
N GLN A 14 -15.13 8.04 -16.40
CA GLN A 14 -15.61 8.35 -17.76
C GLN A 14 -16.68 9.42 -17.69
N ILE A 15 -16.67 10.33 -18.63
CA ILE A 15 -17.74 11.31 -18.82
C ILE A 15 -18.70 10.75 -19.83
N ASP A 16 -19.96 10.59 -19.45
CA ASP A 16 -20.99 10.02 -20.30
C ASP A 16 -21.83 11.13 -20.94
N TYR A 17 -21.74 11.22 -22.26
CA TYR A 17 -22.52 12.14 -23.09
C TYR A 17 -23.63 11.43 -23.88
N SER A 18 -23.96 10.19 -23.54
CA SER A 18 -24.90 9.37 -24.33
C SER A 18 -26.35 9.69 -24.11
N SER A 19 -26.68 10.61 -23.20
CA SER A 19 -28.07 11.07 -22.96
C SER A 19 -28.33 12.46 -23.54
N ASP A 20 -29.59 12.77 -23.76
CA ASP A 20 -30.04 14.12 -24.19
C ASP A 20 -30.00 15.14 -23.03
N ALA A 21 -29.50 14.79 -21.85
CA ALA A 21 -29.37 15.69 -20.72
C ALA A 21 -28.36 16.80 -21.02
N LEU A 22 -28.66 18.01 -20.60
CA LEU A 22 -27.72 19.16 -20.71
C LEU A 22 -26.54 19.07 -19.72
N LYS A 23 -26.41 17.94 -18.99
CA LYS A 23 -25.36 17.64 -18.04
C LYS A 23 -24.75 16.28 -18.35
N ALA A 24 -23.43 16.23 -18.52
CA ALA A 24 -22.69 14.98 -18.61
C ALA A 24 -22.54 14.35 -17.23
N ASP A 25 -22.77 13.05 -17.14
CA ASP A 25 -22.59 12.30 -15.91
C ASP A 25 -21.23 11.63 -15.84
N GLU A 26 -20.65 11.60 -14.62
CA GLU A 26 -19.42 10.91 -14.34
C GLU A 26 -19.72 9.44 -13.95
N LYS A 27 -19.18 8.50 -14.71
CA LYS A 27 -19.22 7.07 -14.37
C LYS A 27 -17.89 6.63 -13.76
N LYS A 28 -17.95 6.02 -12.59
CA LYS A 28 -16.79 5.49 -11.86
C LYS A 28 -16.74 3.98 -12.02
N TYR A 29 -15.58 3.47 -12.42
CA TYR A 29 -15.34 2.04 -12.57
C TYR A 29 -14.25 1.58 -11.61
N ILE A 30 -14.49 0.45 -10.92
CA ILE A 30 -13.52 -0.18 -10.02
C ILE A 30 -12.40 -0.79 -10.85
N ARG A 31 -11.16 -0.59 -10.39
CA ARG A 31 -9.98 -1.30 -10.86
C ARG A 31 -9.56 -2.33 -9.80
N ARG A 32 -9.13 -3.51 -10.23
CA ARG A 32 -8.76 -4.60 -9.33
C ARG A 32 -7.78 -5.57 -9.98
N TRP A 33 -6.98 -6.21 -9.17
CA TRP A 33 -6.22 -7.39 -9.58
C TRP A 33 -7.15 -8.57 -9.81
N LYS A 34 -6.76 -9.45 -10.75
CA LYS A 34 -7.47 -10.68 -11.03
C LYS A 34 -6.71 -11.86 -10.42
N LEU A 35 -7.28 -12.46 -9.40
CA LEU A 35 -6.77 -13.69 -8.80
C LEU A 35 -7.64 -14.86 -9.23
N VAL A 36 -6.99 -15.91 -9.75
CA VAL A 36 -7.65 -17.16 -10.15
C VAL A 36 -7.06 -18.29 -9.32
N PRO A 37 -7.87 -19.08 -8.61
CA PRO A 37 -7.37 -20.18 -7.80
C PRO A 37 -6.62 -21.20 -8.65
N LYS A 38 -5.47 -21.68 -8.18
CA LYS A 38 -4.68 -22.74 -8.82
C LYS A 38 -5.43 -24.09 -8.74
N ASP A 39 -6.14 -24.31 -7.62
CA ASP A 39 -7.04 -25.45 -7.42
C ASP A 39 -8.45 -24.93 -7.10
N ILE A 40 -9.31 -24.92 -8.11
CA ILE A 40 -10.67 -24.38 -8.00
C ILE A 40 -11.56 -25.26 -7.11
N GLU A 41 -11.33 -26.56 -7.06
CA GLU A 41 -12.16 -27.46 -6.26
C GLU A 41 -11.79 -27.36 -4.77
N ALA A 42 -10.51 -27.24 -4.43
CA ALA A 42 -10.06 -26.94 -3.08
C ALA A 42 -10.60 -25.57 -2.61
N TYR A 43 -10.54 -24.56 -3.48
CA TYR A 43 -11.09 -23.23 -3.19
C TYR A 43 -12.59 -23.26 -2.89
N LYS A 44 -13.37 -24.01 -3.69
CA LYS A 44 -14.81 -24.18 -3.46
C LYS A 44 -15.14 -24.90 -2.14
N ARG A 45 -14.24 -25.74 -1.64
CA ARG A 45 -14.36 -26.38 -0.31
C ARG A 45 -13.98 -25.46 0.84
N GLY A 46 -13.52 -24.22 0.57
CA GLY A 46 -13.08 -23.27 1.58
C GLY A 46 -11.64 -23.47 2.04
N GLU A 47 -10.84 -24.24 1.31
CA GLU A 47 -9.41 -24.43 1.60
C GLU A 47 -8.61 -23.23 1.08
N LEU A 48 -7.51 -22.88 1.78
CA LEU A 48 -6.58 -21.86 1.31
C LEU A 48 -5.78 -22.39 0.12
N VAL A 49 -5.86 -21.69 -1.02
CA VAL A 49 -5.17 -22.06 -2.25
C VAL A 49 -4.26 -20.94 -2.73
N GLU A 50 -3.23 -21.29 -3.48
CA GLU A 50 -2.42 -20.30 -4.18
C GLU A 50 -3.16 -19.79 -5.43
N PRO A 51 -3.00 -18.52 -5.82
CA PRO A 51 -3.43 -18.05 -7.13
C PRO A 51 -2.52 -18.61 -8.22
N ILE A 52 -3.05 -18.76 -9.43
CA ILE A 52 -2.24 -19.13 -10.62
C ILE A 52 -1.14 -18.10 -10.85
N LYS A 53 -1.48 -16.81 -10.71
CA LYS A 53 -0.55 -15.68 -10.82
C LYS A 53 -0.67 -14.82 -9.57
N PRO A 54 0.30 -14.85 -8.66
CA PRO A 54 0.32 -13.95 -7.52
C PRO A 54 0.62 -12.53 -7.97
N ILE A 55 0.28 -11.56 -7.12
CA ILE A 55 0.66 -10.16 -7.27
C ILE A 55 2.08 -10.03 -6.73
N VAL A 56 3.03 -9.64 -7.58
CA VAL A 56 4.44 -9.58 -7.22
C VAL A 56 4.93 -8.14 -7.30
N TRP A 57 5.54 -7.65 -6.21
CA TRP A 57 6.31 -6.41 -6.23
C TRP A 57 7.80 -6.70 -6.04
N TYR A 58 8.60 -6.11 -6.91
CA TYR A 58 10.05 -6.10 -6.78
C TYR A 58 10.49 -4.86 -5.99
N ILE A 59 11.52 -5.01 -5.17
CA ILE A 59 12.17 -3.88 -4.50
C ILE A 59 13.15 -3.24 -5.47
N ASP A 60 13.11 -1.91 -5.63
CA ASP A 60 14.06 -1.17 -6.44
C ASP A 60 15.50 -1.45 -5.98
N PRO A 61 16.44 -1.73 -6.90
CA PRO A 61 17.85 -1.89 -6.56
C PRO A 61 18.43 -0.71 -5.77
N ALA A 62 17.95 0.51 -6.00
CA ALA A 62 18.36 1.72 -5.29
C ALA A 62 17.90 1.78 -3.82
N THR A 63 16.99 0.89 -3.39
CA THR A 63 16.51 0.86 -2.01
C THR A 63 17.63 0.46 -1.06
N PRO A 64 17.98 1.28 -0.03
CA PRO A 64 18.98 0.92 0.95
C PRO A 64 18.67 -0.41 1.63
N LEU A 65 19.69 -1.29 1.75
CA LEU A 65 19.55 -2.66 2.27
C LEU A 65 18.81 -2.71 3.62
N LYS A 66 19.09 -1.77 4.51
CA LYS A 66 18.48 -1.70 5.84
C LYS A 66 16.97 -1.48 5.82
N TRP A 67 16.42 -0.88 4.76
CA TRP A 67 14.98 -0.63 4.64
C TRP A 67 14.24 -1.75 3.91
N ARG A 68 14.91 -2.55 3.10
CA ARG A 68 14.27 -3.62 2.30
C ARG A 68 13.40 -4.59 3.11
N PRO A 69 13.80 -5.05 4.32
CA PRO A 69 12.94 -5.92 5.12
C PRO A 69 11.60 -5.30 5.46
N TYR A 70 11.58 -4.01 5.81
CA TYR A 70 10.36 -3.29 6.16
C TYR A 70 9.46 -3.03 4.93
N PHE A 71 10.06 -2.79 3.76
CA PHE A 71 9.34 -2.70 2.49
C PHE A 71 8.64 -4.02 2.16
N LYS A 72 9.39 -5.13 2.20
CA LYS A 72 8.83 -6.45 1.94
C LYS A 72 7.71 -6.81 2.90
N GLN A 73 7.92 -6.57 4.18
CA GLN A 73 6.92 -6.86 5.19
C GLN A 73 5.65 -6.04 4.99
N GLY A 74 5.76 -4.73 4.68
CA GLY A 74 4.61 -3.87 4.40
C GLY A 74 3.81 -4.33 3.17
N ILE A 75 4.47 -4.90 2.16
CA ILE A 75 3.81 -5.52 1.00
C ILE A 75 3.08 -6.80 1.42
N GLU A 76 3.75 -7.69 2.13
CA GLU A 76 3.26 -9.04 2.46
C GLU A 76 2.23 -9.06 3.59
N ASP A 77 2.11 -7.99 4.38
CA ASP A 77 1.07 -7.82 5.41
C ASP A 77 -0.35 -7.98 4.82
N TRP A 78 -0.54 -7.71 3.54
CA TRP A 78 -1.83 -7.88 2.86
C TRP A 78 -2.25 -9.33 2.68
N ASN A 79 -1.33 -10.30 2.80
CA ASN A 79 -1.69 -11.72 2.71
C ASN A 79 -2.75 -12.12 3.73
N ALA A 80 -2.77 -11.52 4.92
CA ALA A 80 -3.81 -11.77 5.93
C ALA A 80 -5.23 -11.46 5.39
N CYS A 81 -5.37 -10.40 4.57
CA CYS A 81 -6.64 -10.07 3.92
C CYS A 81 -7.00 -11.07 2.82
N PHE A 82 -6.00 -11.49 2.03
CA PHE A 82 -6.22 -12.47 0.97
C PHE A 82 -6.51 -13.88 1.49
N GLU A 83 -5.94 -14.26 2.63
CA GLU A 83 -6.27 -15.51 3.31
C GLU A 83 -7.73 -15.54 3.75
N THR A 84 -8.28 -14.42 4.22
CA THR A 84 -9.71 -14.29 4.50
C THR A 84 -10.57 -14.49 3.24
N ALA A 85 -10.02 -14.17 2.06
CA ALA A 85 -10.65 -14.40 0.77
C ALA A 85 -10.34 -15.78 0.15
N GLY A 86 -9.64 -16.67 0.88
CA GLY A 86 -9.33 -18.04 0.45
C GLY A 86 -8.01 -18.19 -0.31
N PHE A 87 -7.16 -17.14 -0.38
CA PHE A 87 -5.88 -17.20 -1.08
C PHE A 87 -4.70 -17.11 -0.12
N LYS A 88 -3.77 -18.05 -0.18
CA LYS A 88 -2.45 -17.96 0.43
C LYS A 88 -1.41 -17.50 -0.58
N ASN A 89 -0.35 -16.82 -0.13
CA ASN A 89 0.75 -16.33 -0.99
C ASN A 89 0.23 -15.51 -2.19
N ALA A 90 -0.84 -14.72 -1.96
CA ALA A 90 -1.45 -13.91 -3.01
C ALA A 90 -0.60 -12.70 -3.38
N VAL A 91 0.16 -12.16 -2.40
CA VAL A 91 1.04 -11.02 -2.54
C VAL A 91 2.46 -11.43 -2.15
N ILE A 92 3.42 -11.15 -3.02
CA ILE A 92 4.82 -11.55 -2.83
C ILE A 92 5.73 -10.35 -3.06
N ALA A 93 6.63 -10.11 -2.12
CA ALA A 93 7.69 -9.14 -2.25
C ALA A 93 9.02 -9.84 -2.61
N LYS A 94 9.70 -9.35 -3.64
CA LYS A 94 10.97 -9.90 -4.11
C LYS A 94 12.08 -8.86 -4.12
N ASP A 95 13.32 -9.30 -3.88
CA ASP A 95 14.48 -8.50 -4.27
C ASP A 95 14.53 -8.39 -5.81
N PRO A 96 15.19 -7.35 -6.34
CA PRO A 96 15.38 -7.25 -7.76
C PRO A 96 16.19 -8.47 -8.25
N PRO A 97 15.87 -9.02 -9.43
CA PRO A 97 16.67 -10.09 -9.99
C PRO A 97 18.10 -9.61 -10.24
N THR A 98 19.04 -10.53 -10.16
CA THR A 98 20.42 -10.25 -10.57
C THR A 98 20.51 -10.14 -12.11
N PRO A 99 21.55 -9.49 -12.65
CA PRO A 99 21.75 -9.44 -14.12
C PRO A 99 21.86 -10.82 -14.77
N GLU A 100 22.27 -11.85 -14.01
CA GLU A 100 22.34 -13.24 -14.49
C GLU A 100 20.97 -13.91 -14.54
N GLU A 101 20.05 -13.54 -13.61
CA GLU A 101 18.69 -14.09 -13.56
C GLU A 101 17.77 -13.42 -14.60
N ASP A 102 17.91 -12.11 -14.77
CA ASP A 102 17.12 -11.32 -15.73
C ASP A 102 17.93 -10.10 -16.21
N PRO A 103 18.69 -10.23 -17.30
CA PRO A 103 19.53 -9.14 -17.83
C PRO A 103 18.71 -7.97 -18.37
N ASP A 104 17.43 -8.18 -18.68
CA ASP A 104 16.53 -7.16 -19.21
C ASP A 104 15.66 -6.50 -18.12
N PHE A 105 15.85 -6.85 -16.84
CA PHE A 105 15.09 -6.27 -15.75
C PHE A 105 15.33 -4.75 -15.66
N SER A 106 14.25 -4.02 -15.74
CA SER A 106 14.24 -2.57 -15.51
C SER A 106 13.07 -2.18 -14.61
N PRO A 107 13.29 -1.34 -13.60
CA PRO A 107 12.19 -0.77 -12.83
C PRO A 107 11.23 0.11 -13.64
N GLU A 108 11.58 0.49 -14.86
CA GLU A 108 10.73 1.24 -15.82
C GLU A 108 9.90 0.32 -16.71
N ASP A 109 10.06 -1.01 -16.60
CA ASP A 109 9.37 -1.95 -17.47
C ASP A 109 8.02 -2.34 -16.89
N ALA A 110 6.93 -2.03 -17.59
CA ALA A 110 5.56 -2.35 -17.19
C ALA A 110 5.24 -3.86 -17.04
N ARG A 111 6.19 -4.76 -17.33
CA ARG A 111 6.06 -6.18 -16.99
C ARG A 111 6.22 -6.45 -15.48
N TYR A 112 6.84 -5.52 -14.76
CA TYR A 112 7.15 -5.64 -13.34
C TYR A 112 6.46 -4.53 -12.55
N SER A 113 5.82 -4.87 -11.46
CA SER A 113 5.44 -3.89 -10.45
C SER A 113 6.59 -3.69 -9.49
N VAL A 114 7.01 -2.46 -9.26
CA VAL A 114 8.23 -2.13 -8.51
C VAL A 114 7.92 -1.13 -7.41
N VAL A 115 8.49 -1.36 -6.22
CA VAL A 115 8.54 -0.31 -5.18
C VAL A 115 9.79 0.52 -5.44
N ARG A 116 9.59 1.65 -6.12
CA ARG A 116 10.62 2.61 -6.57
C ARG A 116 11.14 3.43 -5.39
N TYR A 117 12.46 3.52 -5.27
CA TYR A 117 13.11 4.37 -4.28
C TYR A 117 13.76 5.59 -4.94
N VAL A 118 13.17 6.76 -4.75
CA VAL A 118 13.57 7.97 -5.48
C VAL A 118 14.31 8.94 -4.58
N ALA A 119 15.51 9.31 -4.98
CA ALA A 119 16.31 10.37 -4.38
C ALA A 119 15.73 11.74 -4.78
N SER A 120 14.88 12.30 -3.94
CA SER A 120 14.18 13.55 -4.19
C SER A 120 13.96 14.32 -2.89
N THR A 121 13.83 15.64 -2.99
CA THR A 121 13.40 16.50 -1.88
C THR A 121 11.90 16.40 -1.58
N THR A 122 11.14 15.77 -2.45
CA THR A 122 9.71 15.50 -2.27
C THR A 122 9.49 14.65 -1.02
N ARG A 123 8.38 14.90 -0.32
CA ARG A 123 8.00 14.22 0.93
C ARG A 123 6.67 13.53 0.73
N ASN A 124 6.68 12.49 -0.09
CA ASN A 124 5.47 11.75 -0.45
C ASN A 124 5.76 10.27 -0.72
N ALA A 125 4.70 9.50 -0.85
CA ALA A 125 4.66 8.21 -1.49
C ALA A 125 3.39 8.15 -2.34
N MET A 126 3.36 7.33 -3.38
CA MET A 126 2.18 7.15 -4.24
C MET A 126 2.23 5.81 -4.97
N GLY A 127 1.05 5.28 -5.29
CA GLY A 127 0.87 4.01 -5.98
C GLY A 127 0.11 4.17 -7.30
N PRO A 128 0.76 4.64 -8.39
CA PRO A 128 0.15 4.63 -9.72
C PRO A 128 -0.11 3.20 -10.19
N SER A 129 -1.07 3.02 -11.10
CA SER A 129 -1.37 1.73 -11.68
C SER A 129 -1.79 1.82 -13.14
N VAL A 130 -1.43 0.79 -13.91
CA VAL A 130 -1.88 0.57 -15.29
C VAL A 130 -2.98 -0.49 -15.28
N SER A 131 -4.10 -0.22 -15.91
CA SER A 131 -5.22 -1.15 -15.96
C SER A 131 -5.76 -1.32 -17.39
N ASP A 132 -6.28 -2.51 -17.69
CA ASP A 132 -7.00 -2.78 -18.92
C ASP A 132 -8.30 -1.94 -18.93
N PRO A 133 -8.47 -1.03 -19.90
CA PRO A 133 -9.64 -0.17 -19.96
C PRO A 133 -10.95 -0.89 -20.21
N ARG A 134 -10.91 -2.14 -20.70
CA ARG A 134 -12.09 -2.95 -21.01
C ARG A 134 -12.63 -3.68 -19.81
N THR A 135 -11.74 -4.14 -18.91
CA THR A 135 -12.08 -5.02 -17.79
C THR A 135 -11.88 -4.38 -16.43
N GLY A 136 -11.07 -3.33 -16.33
CA GLY A 136 -10.62 -2.74 -15.08
C GLY A 136 -9.57 -3.61 -14.34
N GLU A 137 -9.03 -4.65 -14.99
CA GLU A 137 -7.95 -5.47 -14.42
C GLU A 137 -6.69 -4.63 -14.29
N ILE A 138 -6.11 -4.60 -13.10
CA ILE A 138 -4.81 -3.97 -12.86
C ILE A 138 -3.75 -4.93 -13.41
N LEU A 139 -2.92 -4.43 -14.30
CA LEU A 139 -1.88 -5.20 -14.99
C LEU A 139 -0.52 -4.99 -14.34
N GLU A 140 -0.29 -3.78 -13.86
CA GLU A 140 0.94 -3.34 -13.24
C GLU A 140 0.59 -2.19 -12.26
N SER A 141 1.33 -2.08 -11.16
CA SER A 141 1.22 -0.96 -10.23
C SER A 141 2.53 -0.73 -9.50
N ASP A 142 3.16 0.39 -9.77
CA ASP A 142 4.33 0.83 -9.03
C ASP A 142 3.95 1.48 -7.71
N ILE A 143 4.89 1.48 -6.77
CA ILE A 143 4.83 2.30 -5.56
C ILE A 143 6.06 3.20 -5.58
N VAL A 144 5.85 4.51 -5.55
CA VAL A 144 6.96 5.47 -5.55
C VAL A 144 7.20 5.97 -4.15
N TRP A 145 8.37 5.67 -3.60
CA TRP A 145 8.83 6.14 -2.30
C TRP A 145 9.89 7.22 -2.48
N TYR A 146 9.65 8.41 -1.95
CA TYR A 146 10.62 9.50 -1.95
C TYR A 146 11.44 9.50 -0.67
N HIS A 147 12.78 9.55 -0.78
CA HIS A 147 13.71 9.46 0.36
C HIS A 147 13.37 10.43 1.52
N ASN A 148 13.05 11.68 1.20
CA ASN A 148 12.75 12.69 2.22
C ASN A 148 11.44 12.44 2.99
N HIS A 149 10.66 11.45 2.61
CA HIS A 149 9.48 11.01 3.36
C HIS A 149 9.85 10.47 4.75
N LEU A 150 11.00 9.79 4.88
CA LEU A 150 11.58 9.35 6.16
C LEU A 150 11.68 10.49 7.17
N ARG A 151 12.21 11.65 6.73
CA ARG A 151 12.32 12.84 7.58
C ARG A 151 10.95 13.33 8.06
N SER A 152 9.95 13.28 7.22
CA SER A 152 8.59 13.73 7.57
C SER A 152 7.98 12.87 8.67
N TYR A 153 8.13 11.54 8.56
CA TYR A 153 7.64 10.62 9.58
C TYR A 153 8.40 10.75 10.89
N ARG A 154 9.75 10.82 10.86
CA ARG A 154 10.55 11.06 12.06
C ARG A 154 10.12 12.34 12.79
N ASN A 155 9.97 13.45 12.08
CA ASN A 155 9.60 14.73 12.69
C ASN A 155 8.20 14.68 13.29
N ARG A 156 7.25 14.05 12.59
CA ARG A 156 5.89 13.86 13.09
C ARG A 156 5.87 12.98 14.33
N TYR A 157 6.60 11.87 14.30
CA TYR A 157 6.76 10.98 15.44
C TYR A 157 7.30 11.71 16.66
N MET A 158 8.33 12.53 16.49
CA MET A 158 8.87 13.35 17.56
C MET A 158 7.84 14.32 18.15
N ILE A 159 7.06 15.00 17.31
CA ILE A 159 6.07 15.98 17.75
C ILE A 159 4.89 15.30 18.46
N GLU A 160 4.39 14.21 17.90
CA GLU A 160 3.17 13.56 18.35
C GLU A 160 3.41 12.62 19.56
N THR A 161 4.59 12.01 19.67
CA THR A 161 4.86 10.99 20.71
C THR A 161 5.99 11.32 21.67
N GLY A 162 6.79 12.36 21.42
CA GLY A 162 7.97 12.68 22.24
C GLY A 162 7.67 12.96 23.71
N ALA A 163 6.45 13.36 24.07
CA ALA A 163 6.05 13.51 25.46
C ALA A 163 5.98 12.16 26.19
N ALA A 164 5.50 11.12 25.52
CA ALA A 164 5.30 9.79 26.10
C ALA A 164 6.46 8.82 25.83
N ASN A 165 7.10 8.93 24.64
CA ASN A 165 8.16 8.01 24.21
C ASN A 165 9.55 8.70 24.22
N PRO A 166 10.48 8.29 25.11
CA PRO A 166 11.84 8.85 25.14
C PRO A 166 12.61 8.71 23.83
N ASN A 167 12.40 7.63 23.06
CA ASN A 167 13.07 7.40 21.78
C ASN A 167 12.66 8.42 20.70
N ALA A 168 11.49 9.03 20.86
CA ALA A 168 10.98 10.02 19.93
C ALA A 168 11.45 11.47 20.24
N ARG A 169 12.21 11.70 21.33
CA ARG A 169 12.56 13.05 21.80
C ARG A 169 13.71 13.69 21.06
N THR A 170 14.42 12.94 20.24
CA THR A 170 15.60 13.41 19.52
C THR A 170 15.51 13.12 18.04
N LEU A 171 16.42 13.70 17.26
CA LEU A 171 16.53 13.39 15.82
C LEU A 171 17.14 12.02 15.54
N ASN A 172 17.67 11.35 16.57
CA ASN A 172 18.27 10.01 16.48
C ASN A 172 17.26 8.93 16.85
N THR A 173 16.12 8.92 16.16
CA THR A 173 15.13 7.86 16.31
C THR A 173 15.73 6.50 15.93
N PRO A 174 15.53 5.44 16.74
CA PRO A 174 16.04 4.11 16.44
C PRO A 174 15.60 3.62 15.04
N GLU A 175 16.50 2.94 14.35
CA GLU A 175 16.26 2.45 12.99
C GLU A 175 15.03 1.55 12.91
N ALA A 176 14.82 0.68 13.90
CA ALA A 176 13.66 -0.19 13.95
C ALA A 176 12.32 0.57 14.00
N GLU A 177 12.27 1.68 14.75
CA GLU A 177 11.07 2.52 14.83
C GLU A 177 10.81 3.25 13.49
N ILE A 178 11.85 3.74 12.83
CA ILE A 178 11.74 4.30 11.47
C ILE A 178 11.29 3.21 10.49
N GLY A 179 11.83 1.99 10.62
CA GLY A 179 11.46 0.84 9.80
C GLY A 179 9.98 0.49 9.89
N GLU A 180 9.40 0.47 11.11
CA GLU A 180 7.96 0.23 11.30
C GLU A 180 7.10 1.36 10.70
N MET A 181 7.58 2.60 10.71
CA MET A 181 6.90 3.71 10.01
C MET A 181 6.92 3.48 8.50
N VAL A 182 8.05 3.05 7.95
CA VAL A 182 8.18 2.69 6.53
C VAL A 182 7.22 1.57 6.18
N ARG A 183 7.25 0.44 6.92
CA ARG A 183 6.33 -0.70 6.75
C ARG A 183 4.87 -0.27 6.69
N ARG A 184 4.44 0.56 7.65
CA ARG A 184 3.08 1.08 7.72
C ARG A 184 2.69 1.87 6.46
N VAL A 185 3.58 2.75 5.99
CA VAL A 185 3.31 3.55 4.79
C VAL A 185 3.29 2.68 3.55
N ILE A 186 4.24 1.76 3.41
CA ILE A 186 4.25 0.81 2.29
C ILE A 186 2.96 -0.01 2.27
N ALA A 187 2.49 -0.52 3.41
CA ALA A 187 1.21 -1.22 3.50
C ALA A 187 0.03 -0.33 3.03
N HIS A 188 0.06 0.97 3.36
CA HIS A 188 -0.94 1.93 2.88
C HIS A 188 -0.88 2.10 1.35
N GLU A 189 0.30 2.33 0.78
CA GLU A 189 0.48 2.50 -0.67
C GLU A 189 0.14 1.22 -1.45
N VAL A 190 0.47 0.04 -0.90
CA VAL A 190 0.01 -1.25 -1.45
C VAL A 190 -1.51 -1.31 -1.49
N GLY A 191 -2.20 -0.79 -0.47
CA GLY A 191 -3.66 -0.68 -0.50
C GLY A 191 -4.17 0.10 -1.70
N HIS A 192 -3.54 1.23 -2.05
CA HIS A 192 -3.85 1.97 -3.27
C HIS A 192 -3.53 1.17 -4.53
N ALA A 193 -2.37 0.52 -4.56
CA ALA A 193 -1.96 -0.36 -5.66
C ALA A 193 -2.89 -1.57 -5.84
N LEU A 194 -3.59 -1.99 -4.79
CA LEU A 194 -4.63 -3.01 -4.83
C LEU A 194 -6.01 -2.47 -5.30
N GLY A 195 -6.14 -1.16 -5.45
CA GLY A 195 -7.36 -0.50 -5.91
C GLY A 195 -8.24 0.05 -4.79
N LEU A 196 -7.72 0.23 -3.57
CA LEU A 196 -8.48 0.76 -2.44
C LEU A 196 -8.30 2.28 -2.32
N PRO A 197 -9.39 3.07 -2.19
CA PRO A 197 -9.32 4.48 -1.86
C PRO A 197 -9.04 4.70 -0.38
N HIS A 198 -8.72 5.95 -0.01
CA HIS A 198 -8.74 6.34 1.39
C HIS A 198 -10.11 6.09 2.02
N ASN A 199 -10.10 5.68 3.30
CA ASN A 199 -11.30 5.50 4.11
C ASN A 199 -11.19 6.27 5.43
N MET A 200 -11.36 7.59 5.35
CA MET A 200 -11.26 8.49 6.52
C MET A 200 -12.38 8.28 7.53
N LYS A 201 -13.46 7.61 7.17
CA LYS A 201 -14.55 7.26 8.09
C LYS A 201 -14.10 6.26 9.17
N ALA A 202 -13.02 5.52 8.91
CA ALA A 202 -12.44 4.56 9.84
C ALA A 202 -11.97 5.22 11.15
N SER A 203 -11.56 6.49 11.13
CA SER A 203 -11.19 7.26 12.33
C SER A 203 -12.33 7.39 13.35
N ALA A 204 -13.58 7.29 12.92
CA ALA A 204 -14.76 7.37 13.78
C ALA A 204 -15.29 6.00 14.23
N ALA A 205 -14.67 4.89 13.83
CA ALA A 205 -15.18 3.55 14.09
C ALA A 205 -14.98 3.08 15.53
N TYR A 206 -13.90 3.54 16.18
CA TYR A 206 -13.63 3.22 17.58
C TYR A 206 -14.04 4.35 18.51
N PRO A 207 -14.64 4.04 19.68
CA PRO A 207 -14.91 5.03 20.72
C PRO A 207 -13.60 5.68 21.21
N VAL A 208 -13.66 7.00 21.49
CA VAL A 208 -12.49 7.76 21.96
C VAL A 208 -11.88 7.15 23.24
N ASP A 209 -12.71 6.68 24.17
CA ASP A 209 -12.22 6.06 25.40
C ASP A 209 -11.49 4.75 25.15
N SER A 210 -11.87 3.99 24.12
CA SER A 210 -11.13 2.79 23.69
C SER A 210 -9.76 3.17 23.13
N LEU A 211 -9.67 4.24 22.32
CA LEU A 211 -8.40 4.72 21.77
C LEU A 211 -7.41 5.23 22.83
N ARG A 212 -7.91 5.63 24.02
CA ARG A 212 -7.06 6.00 25.16
C ARG A 212 -6.49 4.81 25.92
N SER A 213 -6.93 3.60 25.63
CA SER A 213 -6.45 2.36 26.22
C SER A 213 -5.32 1.74 25.41
N GLY A 214 -4.08 1.75 25.92
CA GLY A 214 -2.96 1.09 25.29
C GLY A 214 -3.20 -0.41 25.05
N LYS A 215 -3.92 -1.10 25.95
CA LYS A 215 -4.31 -2.50 25.76
C LYS A 215 -5.23 -2.68 24.55
N PHE A 216 -6.20 -1.76 24.39
CA PHE A 216 -7.10 -1.80 23.24
C PHE A 216 -6.34 -1.54 21.94
N THR A 217 -5.53 -0.47 21.90
CA THR A 217 -4.82 -0.09 20.68
C THR A 217 -3.72 -1.08 20.27
N GLN A 218 -3.13 -1.81 21.22
CA GLN A 218 -2.23 -2.92 20.92
C GLN A 218 -2.95 -4.10 20.24
N GLN A 219 -4.20 -4.35 20.60
CA GLN A 219 -4.96 -5.47 20.07
C GLN A 219 -5.67 -5.14 18.76
N PHE A 220 -6.25 -3.95 18.65
CA PHE A 220 -7.15 -3.56 17.55
C PHE A 220 -6.59 -2.48 16.64
N GLY A 221 -5.41 -1.91 16.98
CA GLY A 221 -4.87 -0.75 16.28
C GLY A 221 -5.60 0.55 16.65
N ILE A 222 -5.21 1.63 16.00
CA ILE A 222 -5.75 2.98 16.21
C ILE A 222 -6.79 3.40 15.17
N ALA A 223 -7.00 2.57 14.14
CA ALA A 223 -8.04 2.71 13.13
C ALA A 223 -8.40 1.32 12.58
N THR A 224 -9.59 1.18 12.01
CA THR A 224 -10.10 -0.09 11.48
C THR A 224 -9.53 -0.45 10.11
N THR A 225 -8.76 0.42 9.49
CA THR A 225 -8.09 0.17 8.21
C THR A 225 -6.81 0.98 8.09
N ILE A 226 -5.84 0.40 7.38
CA ILE A 226 -4.61 1.10 7.00
C ILE A 226 -4.86 2.22 5.98
N MET A 227 -6.02 2.23 5.31
CA MET A 227 -6.39 3.26 4.34
C MET A 227 -6.90 4.56 4.97
N ASP A 228 -6.83 4.70 6.27
CA ASP A 228 -7.01 5.96 7.00
C ASP A 228 -5.65 6.63 7.27
N TYR A 229 -5.68 7.92 7.55
CA TYR A 229 -4.50 8.69 8.01
C TYR A 229 -4.41 8.72 9.54
N ALA A 230 -4.64 7.56 10.17
CA ALA A 230 -4.49 7.44 11.60
C ALA A 230 -3.09 7.87 12.06
N ARG A 231 -3.05 8.66 13.14
CA ARG A 231 -1.82 9.22 13.70
C ARG A 231 -1.20 8.26 14.74
N TYR A 232 -0.20 8.75 15.43
CA TYR A 232 0.33 8.04 16.60
C TYR A 232 -0.58 8.32 17.80
N ASN A 233 -0.83 7.28 18.62
CA ASN A 233 -1.68 7.39 19.78
C ASN A 233 -1.06 6.64 20.98
#